data_8188cac52432d6e1bc93afa7f9bac376
#
_entry.id   8188cac52432d6e1bc93afa7f9bac376
#
_cell.length_a   1.000
_cell.length_b   1.000
_cell.length_c   1.000
_cell.angle_alpha   90.00
_cell.angle_beta   90.00
_cell.angle_gamma   90.00
#
_symmetry.space_group_name_H-M   'P 1'
#
loop_
_entity.id
_entity.type
_entity.pdbx_description
1 polymer ?
#
loop_
_entity_poly.entity_id
_entity_poly.type
_entity_poly.pdbx_seq_one_letter_code
_entity_poly.pdbx_strand_id
1 'polypeptide(L)'
;MSWVEEKGNWKWFENGKQITGWFLSPEDNRYYYLCSDTVQTEWFQDSDGRWYYFSPKKQIIDGKQYYLGQMVVGWMEYNGKQCYLYDGSRPDLGIYRGQLLQDGTYTMPYDSNKKYTFDKDGYLVENNGGVSDACIDFIKSWEGYYATPYYDCVGVKTLGYGMTGEEIEGIGYVTEEQATQMLKDWINKKYAPPIKKDLDSKGVTLKQCEFDSLISFCYNCGVGALLGSTLYKNVVNGVRNSGTIMSNFTAWSNGGGRRIEGLYRRRVKEAKMFLYGDYTGNN
;
A
#
# COMPACT_ATOMS: atom_id res chain seq x y z
N MET A 1 -13.53 37.41 23.38
CA MET A 1 -13.10 36.33 22.49
C MET A 1 -14.24 35.35 22.37
N SER A 2 -14.75 35.09 21.19
CA SER A 2 -15.87 34.15 20.99
C SER A 2 -16.03 33.70 19.56
N TRP A 3 -16.63 32.54 19.39
CA TRP A 3 -17.21 32.12 18.16
C TRP A 3 -18.47 32.95 17.82
N VAL A 4 -18.59 33.32 16.57
CA VAL A 4 -19.78 34.01 16.04
C VAL A 4 -20.26 33.24 14.80
N GLU A 5 -21.54 32.89 14.80
CA GLU A 5 -22.22 32.29 13.66
C GLU A 5 -22.99 33.35 12.87
N GLU A 6 -22.70 33.46 11.59
CA GLU A 6 -23.42 34.34 10.65
C GLU A 6 -23.90 33.51 9.45
N LYS A 7 -25.19 33.24 9.35
CA LYS A 7 -25.81 32.51 8.23
C LYS A 7 -25.19 31.12 7.98
N GLY A 8 -24.87 30.39 9.06
CA GLY A 8 -24.22 29.07 8.97
C GLY A 8 -22.69 29.11 8.88
N ASN A 9 -22.09 30.28 8.81
CA ASN A 9 -20.65 30.48 8.75
C ASN A 9 -20.08 30.81 10.12
N TRP A 10 -19.05 30.09 10.55
CA TRP A 10 -18.42 30.26 11.85
C TRP A 10 -17.13 31.06 11.74
N LYS A 11 -17.00 32.10 12.57
CA LYS A 11 -15.86 33.01 12.64
C LYS A 11 -15.40 33.17 14.07
N TRP A 12 -14.12 33.47 14.29
CA TRP A 12 -13.59 33.80 15.61
C TRP A 12 -13.20 35.26 15.69
N PHE A 13 -13.59 35.93 16.78
CA PHE A 13 -13.25 37.32 17.03
C PHE A 13 -12.49 37.49 18.35
N GLU A 14 -11.41 38.26 18.32
CA GLU A 14 -10.65 38.69 19.47
C GLU A 14 -10.62 40.22 19.50
N ASN A 15 -11.10 40.81 20.65
CA ASN A 15 -11.17 42.27 20.83
C ASN A 15 -11.85 43.02 19.65
N GLY A 16 -12.91 42.43 19.11
CA GLY A 16 -13.65 42.97 17.98
C GLY A 16 -12.98 42.77 16.59
N LYS A 17 -11.83 42.13 16.51
CA LYS A 17 -11.14 41.83 15.26
C LYS A 17 -11.29 40.35 14.90
N GLN A 18 -11.66 40.08 13.67
CA GLN A 18 -11.72 38.70 13.17
C GLN A 18 -10.30 38.13 13.02
N ILE A 19 -10.12 36.90 13.49
CA ILE A 19 -8.88 36.14 13.35
C ILE A 19 -9.02 35.23 12.13
N THR A 20 -7.93 35.07 11.35
CA THR A 20 -7.82 34.16 10.19
C THR A 20 -6.54 33.35 10.25
N GLY A 21 -6.48 32.24 9.52
CA GLY A 21 -5.36 31.31 9.49
C GLY A 21 -5.46 30.19 10.52
N TRP A 22 -4.34 29.59 10.85
CA TRP A 22 -4.26 28.52 11.85
C TRP A 22 -4.71 29.00 13.23
N PHE A 23 -5.60 28.26 13.86
CA PHE A 23 -6.20 28.65 15.12
C PHE A 23 -6.37 27.44 16.04
N LEU A 24 -5.81 27.55 17.25
CA LEU A 24 -6.07 26.65 18.35
C LEU A 24 -7.12 27.31 19.27
N SER A 25 -8.34 26.78 19.26
CA SER A 25 -9.44 27.35 20.01
C SER A 25 -9.22 27.18 21.52
N PRO A 26 -9.24 28.25 22.31
CA PRO A 26 -9.11 28.19 23.77
C PRO A 26 -10.35 27.60 24.45
N GLU A 27 -11.49 27.53 23.76
CA GLU A 27 -12.73 27.02 24.33
C GLU A 27 -12.77 25.48 24.37
N ASP A 28 -12.16 24.81 23.34
CA ASP A 28 -12.24 23.36 23.22
C ASP A 28 -10.90 22.67 22.97
N ASN A 29 -9.81 23.45 22.91
CA ASN A 29 -8.45 22.97 22.65
C ASN A 29 -8.31 22.18 21.34
N ARG A 30 -9.03 22.64 20.28
CA ARG A 30 -9.02 22.02 18.96
C ARG A 30 -8.44 22.95 17.91
N TYR A 31 -7.83 22.37 16.89
CA TYR A 31 -7.27 23.12 15.76
C TYR A 31 -8.31 23.33 14.68
N TYR A 32 -8.32 24.56 14.15
CA TYR A 32 -9.13 25.03 13.05
C TYR A 32 -8.25 25.82 12.07
N TYR A 33 -8.73 25.99 10.84
CA TYR A 33 -8.21 26.99 9.92
C TYR A 33 -9.33 27.99 9.61
N LEU A 34 -9.10 29.25 9.95
CA LEU A 34 -10.09 30.30 9.86
C LEU A 34 -9.92 31.08 8.54
N CYS A 35 -10.89 30.99 7.67
CA CYS A 35 -10.98 31.79 6.45
C CYS A 35 -11.66 33.15 6.73
N SER A 36 -11.68 34.06 5.76
CA SER A 36 -12.38 35.34 5.87
C SER A 36 -13.89 35.19 6.08
N ASP A 37 -14.47 34.11 5.56
CA ASP A 37 -15.92 33.92 5.52
C ASP A 37 -16.42 32.91 6.55
N THR A 38 -15.63 31.82 6.77
CA THR A 38 -16.02 30.73 7.66
C THR A 38 -14.79 29.90 8.08
N VAL A 39 -14.99 28.84 8.85
CA VAL A 39 -13.96 27.82 9.09
C VAL A 39 -13.72 26.99 7.85
N GLN A 40 -12.48 26.56 7.62
CA GLN A 40 -12.13 25.60 6.59
C GLN A 40 -12.80 24.25 6.85
N THR A 41 -13.27 23.60 5.81
CA THR A 41 -13.77 22.22 5.84
C THR A 41 -13.17 21.39 4.73
N GLU A 42 -13.20 20.07 4.89
CA GLU A 42 -12.64 19.10 3.93
C GLU A 42 -11.13 19.26 3.72
N TRP A 43 -10.64 18.89 2.55
CA TRP A 43 -9.22 18.92 2.24
C TRP A 43 -8.73 20.36 2.06
N PHE A 44 -7.58 20.63 2.66
CA PHE A 44 -6.91 21.92 2.61
C PHE A 44 -5.40 21.69 2.41
N GLN A 45 -4.81 22.41 1.48
CA GLN A 45 -3.36 22.45 1.29
C GLN A 45 -2.83 23.78 1.79
N ASP A 46 -1.84 23.74 2.70
CA ASP A 46 -1.19 24.95 3.20
C ASP A 46 -0.19 25.53 2.19
N SER A 47 0.40 26.67 2.52
CA SER A 47 1.39 27.36 1.69
C SER A 47 2.68 26.55 1.45
N ASP A 48 2.97 25.60 2.32
CA ASP A 48 4.13 24.73 2.23
C ASP A 48 3.84 23.42 1.48
N GLY A 49 2.63 23.31 0.92
CA GLY A 49 2.19 22.16 0.12
C GLY A 49 1.70 20.97 0.94
N ARG A 50 1.51 21.11 2.27
CA ARG A 50 1.04 20.05 3.15
C ARG A 50 -0.47 19.94 3.14
N TRP A 51 -0.98 18.71 3.12
CA TRP A 51 -2.41 18.45 3.12
C TRP A 51 -2.94 18.19 4.53
N TYR A 52 -4.12 18.74 4.81
CA TYR A 52 -4.87 18.59 6.05
C TYR A 52 -6.34 18.32 5.72
N TYR A 53 -7.07 17.73 6.67
CA TYR A 53 -8.51 17.53 6.54
C TYR A 53 -9.25 18.14 7.71
N PHE A 54 -10.27 18.94 7.44
CA PHE A 54 -11.15 19.56 8.43
C PHE A 54 -12.55 18.98 8.30
N SER A 55 -13.15 18.58 9.41
CA SER A 55 -14.44 17.90 9.42
C SER A 55 -15.55 18.81 8.84
N PRO A 56 -16.29 18.37 7.80
CA PRO A 56 -17.35 19.20 7.19
C PRO A 56 -18.64 19.24 8.01
N LYS A 57 -18.72 18.45 9.07
CA LYS A 57 -19.89 18.34 9.96
C LYS A 57 -19.51 17.68 11.29
N LYS A 58 -20.46 17.64 12.22
CA LYS A 58 -20.31 16.76 13.40
C LYS A 58 -20.39 15.30 12.96
N GLN A 59 -19.33 14.53 13.19
CA GLN A 59 -19.25 13.12 12.80
C GLN A 59 -18.25 12.35 13.66
N ILE A 60 -18.28 11.01 13.55
CA ILE A 60 -17.30 10.13 14.19
C ILE A 60 -16.34 9.62 13.09
N ILE A 61 -15.04 9.76 13.32
CA ILE A 61 -13.97 9.24 12.46
C ILE A 61 -13.03 8.44 13.36
N ASP A 62 -12.79 7.19 13.03
CA ASP A 62 -11.95 6.27 13.84
C ASP A 62 -12.29 6.29 15.33
N GLY A 63 -13.59 6.20 15.66
CA GLY A 63 -14.10 6.20 17.03
C GLY A 63 -14.01 7.54 17.78
N LYS A 64 -13.45 8.59 17.18
CA LYS A 64 -13.34 9.94 17.77
C LYS A 64 -14.42 10.87 17.19
N GLN A 65 -15.04 11.68 18.06
CA GLN A 65 -16.01 12.67 17.62
C GLN A 65 -15.31 13.95 17.15
N TYR A 66 -15.64 14.40 15.94
CA TYR A 66 -15.20 15.67 15.36
C TYR A 66 -16.40 16.61 15.15
N TYR A 67 -16.11 17.89 15.12
CA TYR A 67 -17.09 18.96 14.91
C TYR A 67 -16.78 19.72 13.61
N LEU A 68 -17.74 20.51 13.12
CA LEU A 68 -17.58 21.31 11.93
C LEU A 68 -16.30 22.16 12.00
N GLY A 69 -15.47 22.10 10.97
CA GLY A 69 -14.22 22.83 10.84
C GLY A 69 -13.07 22.34 11.73
N GLN A 70 -13.30 21.35 12.58
CA GLN A 70 -12.24 20.79 13.40
C GLN A 70 -11.23 19.99 12.56
N MET A 71 -9.93 20.24 12.76
CA MET A 71 -8.85 19.47 12.15
C MET A 71 -8.90 18.01 12.58
N VAL A 72 -8.91 17.10 11.63
CA VAL A 72 -8.88 15.65 11.87
C VAL A 72 -7.45 15.19 12.10
N VAL A 73 -7.25 14.26 13.02
CA VAL A 73 -5.98 13.57 13.28
C VAL A 73 -6.21 12.08 13.51
N GLY A 74 -5.25 11.25 13.12
CA GLY A 74 -5.34 9.81 13.23
C GLY A 74 -5.77 9.15 11.93
N TRP A 75 -6.23 7.92 12.02
CA TRP A 75 -6.73 7.17 10.88
C TRP A 75 -8.04 7.75 10.34
N MET A 76 -8.16 7.77 9.03
CA MET A 76 -9.36 8.20 8.33
C MET A 76 -9.55 7.35 7.08
N GLU A 77 -10.78 6.89 6.86
CA GLU A 77 -11.16 6.31 5.58
C GLU A 77 -11.67 7.41 4.64
N TYR A 78 -11.09 7.49 3.47
CA TYR A 78 -11.51 8.41 2.42
C TYR A 78 -11.53 7.69 1.07
N ASN A 79 -12.67 7.77 0.36
CA ASN A 79 -12.91 7.05 -0.91
C ASN A 79 -12.65 5.53 -0.81
N GLY A 80 -13.02 4.90 0.33
CA GLY A 80 -12.83 3.47 0.56
C GLY A 80 -11.38 3.05 0.82
N LYS A 81 -10.47 4.00 1.04
CA LYS A 81 -9.06 3.76 1.35
C LYS A 81 -8.67 4.41 2.67
N GLN A 82 -7.74 3.78 3.37
CA GLN A 82 -7.21 4.31 4.63
C GLN A 82 -6.13 5.36 4.36
N CYS A 83 -6.18 6.46 5.09
CA CYS A 83 -5.11 7.46 5.16
C CYS A 83 -4.84 7.83 6.62
N TYR A 84 -3.72 8.51 6.87
CA TYR A 84 -3.34 8.91 8.23
C TYR A 84 -2.97 10.38 8.29
N LEU A 85 -3.69 11.11 9.12
CA LEU A 85 -3.43 12.50 9.46
C LEU A 85 -2.64 12.53 10.76
N TYR A 86 -1.37 12.92 10.68
CA TYR A 86 -0.42 12.73 11.78
C TYR A 86 -0.88 13.38 13.08
N ASP A 87 -1.01 12.62 14.16
CA ASP A 87 -1.56 13.08 15.44
C ASP A 87 -0.49 13.64 16.40
N GLY A 88 0.79 13.50 16.07
CA GLY A 88 1.94 14.09 16.74
C GLY A 88 2.50 15.31 16.02
N SER A 89 3.75 15.65 16.36
CA SER A 89 4.56 16.63 15.62
C SER A 89 6.02 16.21 15.66
N ARG A 90 6.65 16.18 14.48
CA ARG A 90 8.07 15.87 14.29
C ARG A 90 8.70 16.92 13.39
N PRO A 91 8.91 18.15 13.93
CA PRO A 91 9.50 19.26 13.15
C PRO A 91 10.88 18.94 12.61
N ASP A 92 11.61 18.07 13.30
CA ASP A 92 12.92 17.53 12.87
C ASP A 92 12.84 16.73 11.56
N LEU A 93 11.65 16.18 11.25
CA LEU A 93 11.36 15.48 9.99
C LEU A 93 10.42 16.28 9.06
N GLY A 94 10.09 17.53 9.40
CA GLY A 94 9.15 18.34 8.65
C GLY A 94 7.70 17.86 8.72
N ILE A 95 7.33 17.06 9.74
CA ILE A 95 6.00 16.49 9.90
C ILE A 95 5.27 17.22 11.02
N TYR A 96 4.10 17.74 10.72
CA TYR A 96 3.29 18.54 11.63
C TYR A 96 1.96 17.86 11.96
N ARG A 97 1.39 18.22 13.11
CA ARG A 97 0.11 17.68 13.56
C ARG A 97 -1.01 17.97 12.55
N GLY A 98 -1.77 16.96 12.20
CA GLY A 98 -2.85 17.00 11.21
C GLY A 98 -2.41 16.83 9.76
N GLN A 99 -1.09 16.85 9.49
CA GLN A 99 -0.56 16.65 8.16
C GLN A 99 -0.85 15.24 7.64
N LEU A 100 -1.35 15.13 6.41
CA LEU A 100 -1.46 13.85 5.71
C LEU A 100 -0.08 13.26 5.46
N LEU A 101 0.14 12.02 5.86
CA LEU A 101 1.36 11.29 5.52
C LEU A 101 1.27 10.78 4.07
N GLN A 102 2.29 11.10 3.28
CA GLN A 102 2.34 10.80 1.84
C GLN A 102 3.73 10.35 1.43
N ASP A 103 3.80 9.60 0.31
CA ASP A 103 5.01 9.21 -0.42
C ASP A 103 6.18 8.75 0.48
N GLY A 104 5.89 7.88 1.43
CA GLY A 104 6.93 7.42 2.34
C GLY A 104 6.51 6.33 3.31
N THR A 105 7.51 5.81 4.04
CA THR A 105 7.31 4.86 5.13
C THR A 105 7.58 5.56 6.46
N TYR A 106 6.60 5.51 7.35
CA TYR A 106 6.62 6.19 8.63
C TYR A 106 6.53 5.18 9.77
N THR A 107 7.34 5.36 10.81
CA THR A 107 7.26 4.58 12.04
C THR A 107 6.28 5.23 12.99
N MET A 108 5.28 4.47 13.45
CA MET A 108 4.26 4.96 14.37
C MET A 108 4.61 4.55 15.81
N PRO A 109 5.11 5.48 16.66
CA PRO A 109 5.55 5.15 18.03
C PRO A 109 4.43 4.58 18.91
N TYR A 110 3.18 5.05 18.69
CA TYR A 110 2.01 4.59 19.44
C TYR A 110 1.52 3.19 19.05
N ASP A 111 1.98 2.64 17.90
CA ASP A 111 1.68 1.27 17.45
C ASP A 111 2.95 0.41 17.47
N SER A 112 3.57 0.30 18.64
CA SER A 112 4.76 -0.54 18.88
C SER A 112 5.89 -0.33 17.85
N ASN A 113 6.06 0.91 17.38
CA ASN A 113 7.00 1.27 16.31
C ASN A 113 6.76 0.56 14.98
N LYS A 114 5.53 0.14 14.71
CA LYS A 114 5.14 -0.43 13.43
C LYS A 114 5.31 0.60 12.31
N LYS A 115 5.78 0.12 11.17
CA LYS A 115 5.98 0.95 9.98
C LYS A 115 4.76 0.86 9.06
N TYR A 116 4.34 2.01 8.58
CA TYR A 116 3.26 2.17 7.61
C TYR A 116 3.78 2.92 6.38
N THR A 117 3.45 2.44 5.20
CA THR A 117 3.82 3.09 3.93
C THR A 117 2.57 3.72 3.33
N PHE A 118 2.70 4.96 2.88
CA PHE A 118 1.65 5.69 2.17
C PHE A 118 2.12 6.03 0.76
N ASP A 119 1.20 5.96 -0.19
CA ASP A 119 1.46 6.35 -1.57
C ASP A 119 1.54 7.89 -1.72
N LYS A 120 1.80 8.36 -2.95
CA LYS A 120 1.90 9.79 -3.26
C LYS A 120 0.60 10.56 -3.00
N ASP A 121 -0.54 9.87 -3.00
CA ASP A 121 -1.85 10.44 -2.75
C ASP A 121 -2.25 10.34 -1.26
N GLY A 122 -1.38 9.77 -0.40
CA GLY A 122 -1.55 9.65 1.04
C GLY A 122 -2.39 8.45 1.49
N TYR A 123 -2.68 7.52 0.60
CA TYR A 123 -3.37 6.31 0.98
C TYR A 123 -2.42 5.25 1.52
N LEU A 124 -2.87 4.57 2.57
CA LEU A 124 -2.12 3.46 3.13
C LEU A 124 -1.89 2.40 2.06
N VAL A 125 -0.62 2.17 1.78
CA VAL A 125 -0.20 0.98 1.07
C VAL A 125 -0.19 -0.14 2.09
N GLU A 126 -1.16 -1.05 2.02
CA GLU A 126 -1.26 -2.16 2.96
C GLU A 126 0.00 -3.03 2.93
N ASN A 127 1.00 -2.66 3.71
CA ASN A 127 2.16 -3.48 4.00
C ASN A 127 1.86 -4.46 5.15
N ASN A 128 0.82 -5.26 4.99
CA ASN A 128 0.54 -6.38 5.90
C ASN A 128 1.59 -7.51 5.80
N GLY A 129 2.74 -7.21 5.16
CA GLY A 129 3.76 -8.22 4.85
C GLY A 129 3.32 -9.20 3.77
N GLY A 130 2.20 -8.90 3.08
CA GLY A 130 1.63 -9.66 1.99
C GLY A 130 1.72 -8.96 0.64
N VAL A 131 1.26 -9.64 -0.40
CA VAL A 131 1.17 -9.10 -1.75
C VAL A 131 -0.05 -8.19 -1.92
N SER A 132 0.06 -7.19 -2.81
CA SER A 132 -1.05 -6.32 -3.18
C SER A 132 -2.08 -7.04 -4.06
N ASP A 133 -3.31 -6.51 -4.13
CA ASP A 133 -4.32 -7.00 -5.06
C ASP A 133 -3.86 -6.86 -6.52
N ALA A 134 -3.14 -5.80 -6.85
CA ALA A 134 -2.54 -5.60 -8.16
C ALA A 134 -1.52 -6.71 -8.51
N CYS A 135 -0.77 -7.22 -7.53
CA CYS A 135 0.10 -8.38 -7.73
C CYS A 135 -0.70 -9.66 -8.00
N ILE A 136 -1.81 -9.86 -7.29
CA ILE A 136 -2.69 -11.01 -7.54
C ILE A 136 -3.26 -10.96 -8.96
N ASP A 137 -3.75 -9.81 -9.41
CA ASP A 137 -4.25 -9.64 -10.78
C ASP A 137 -3.16 -9.83 -11.82
N PHE A 138 -1.94 -9.36 -11.54
CA PHE A 138 -0.77 -9.62 -12.38
C PHE A 138 -0.50 -11.11 -12.50
N ILE A 139 -0.45 -11.86 -11.41
CA ILE A 139 -0.21 -13.31 -11.41
C ILE A 139 -1.33 -14.02 -12.19
N LYS A 140 -2.59 -13.70 -11.91
CA LYS A 140 -3.76 -14.24 -12.64
C LYS A 140 -3.65 -14.08 -14.14
N SER A 141 -3.11 -12.97 -14.64
CA SER A 141 -2.93 -12.71 -16.07
C SER A 141 -1.97 -13.67 -16.76
N TRP A 142 -1.11 -14.35 -16.00
CA TRP A 142 -0.14 -15.33 -16.51
C TRP A 142 -0.58 -16.77 -16.29
N GLU A 143 -1.47 -17.01 -15.34
CA GLU A 143 -1.96 -18.35 -15.01
C GLU A 143 -3.35 -18.55 -15.61
N GLY A 144 -3.66 -19.78 -16.03
CA GLY A 144 -5.01 -20.12 -16.47
C GLY A 144 -5.96 -20.32 -15.26
N TYR A 145 -7.21 -19.85 -15.35
CA TYR A 145 -8.24 -20.17 -14.38
C TYR A 145 -8.92 -21.49 -14.69
N TYR A 146 -8.96 -22.39 -13.70
CA TYR A 146 -9.66 -23.67 -13.78
C TYR A 146 -10.63 -23.79 -12.61
N ALA A 147 -11.93 -23.80 -12.92
CA ALA A 147 -13.00 -23.86 -11.92
C ALA A 147 -13.08 -25.21 -11.19
N THR A 148 -12.59 -26.28 -11.80
CA THR A 148 -12.59 -27.65 -11.27
C THR A 148 -11.17 -28.21 -11.23
N PRO A 149 -10.89 -29.13 -10.27
CA PRO A 149 -9.57 -29.75 -10.20
C PRO A 149 -9.21 -30.50 -11.49
N TYR A 150 -7.96 -30.37 -11.90
CA TYR A 150 -7.37 -31.15 -12.99
C TYR A 150 -5.99 -31.69 -12.57
N TYR A 151 -5.45 -32.62 -13.35
CA TYR A 151 -4.08 -33.08 -13.17
C TYR A 151 -3.19 -32.42 -14.21
N ASP A 152 -2.10 -31.81 -13.77
CA ASP A 152 -1.11 -31.21 -14.67
C ASP A 152 -0.30 -32.24 -15.45
N CYS A 153 0.63 -31.80 -16.27
CA CYS A 153 1.44 -32.69 -17.13
C CYS A 153 2.38 -33.62 -16.36
N VAL A 154 2.59 -33.40 -15.05
CA VAL A 154 3.37 -34.25 -14.15
C VAL A 154 2.51 -35.01 -13.14
N GLY A 155 1.17 -34.96 -13.31
CA GLY A 155 0.22 -35.73 -12.51
C GLY A 155 -0.11 -35.08 -11.15
N VAL A 156 0.16 -33.80 -10.96
CA VAL A 156 -0.20 -33.08 -9.71
C VAL A 156 -1.59 -32.49 -9.84
N LYS A 157 -2.43 -32.80 -8.82
CA LYS A 157 -3.79 -32.21 -8.72
C LYS A 157 -3.69 -30.72 -8.54
N THR A 158 -4.36 -29.95 -9.40
CA THR A 158 -4.27 -28.51 -9.51
C THR A 158 -5.65 -27.88 -9.60
N LEU A 159 -5.86 -26.69 -9.03
CA LEU A 159 -7.14 -25.98 -9.04
C LEU A 159 -6.91 -24.45 -9.13
N GLY A 160 -7.89 -23.74 -9.65
CA GLY A 160 -7.91 -22.29 -9.69
C GLY A 160 -6.80 -21.74 -10.59
N TYR A 161 -5.89 -20.98 -10.04
CA TYR A 161 -4.76 -20.36 -10.74
C TYR A 161 -3.43 -21.11 -10.52
N GLY A 162 -3.45 -22.45 -10.55
CA GLY A 162 -2.25 -23.26 -10.39
C GLY A 162 -1.96 -23.69 -8.96
N MET A 163 -2.94 -23.60 -8.05
CA MET A 163 -2.81 -24.04 -6.67
C MET A 163 -2.79 -25.56 -6.55
N THR A 164 -1.94 -26.07 -5.67
CA THR A 164 -1.74 -27.52 -5.45
C THR A 164 -1.59 -27.80 -3.95
N GLY A 165 -1.70 -29.06 -3.55
CA GLY A 165 -1.46 -29.49 -2.18
C GLY A 165 -2.71 -29.56 -1.33
N GLU A 166 -2.51 -29.54 -0.01
CA GLU A 166 -3.60 -29.74 0.97
C GLU A 166 -4.67 -28.66 0.91
N GLU A 167 -4.32 -27.45 0.48
CA GLU A 167 -5.22 -26.30 0.38
C GLU A 167 -6.38 -26.51 -0.62
N ILE A 168 -6.25 -27.44 -1.55
CA ILE A 168 -7.29 -27.76 -2.53
C ILE A 168 -7.96 -29.12 -2.29
N GLU A 169 -7.60 -29.81 -1.21
CA GLU A 169 -8.18 -31.09 -0.85
C GLU A 169 -9.69 -30.96 -0.55
N GLY A 170 -10.49 -31.87 -1.09
CA GLY A 170 -11.94 -31.88 -0.92
C GLY A 170 -12.69 -30.83 -1.72
N ILE A 171 -12.01 -29.92 -2.44
CA ILE A 171 -12.67 -28.89 -3.26
C ILE A 171 -12.95 -29.45 -4.66
N GLY A 172 -14.21 -29.47 -5.04
CA GLY A 172 -14.65 -29.95 -6.36
C GLY A 172 -14.91 -28.81 -7.38
N TYR A 173 -15.17 -27.60 -6.89
CA TYR A 173 -15.46 -26.44 -7.73
C TYR A 173 -15.17 -25.14 -6.97
N VAL A 174 -14.69 -24.13 -7.67
CA VAL A 174 -14.50 -22.76 -7.18
C VAL A 174 -14.97 -21.74 -8.21
N THR A 175 -15.58 -20.64 -7.77
CA THR A 175 -15.79 -19.46 -8.64
C THR A 175 -14.47 -18.73 -8.85
N GLU A 176 -14.41 -17.85 -9.84
CA GLU A 176 -13.21 -17.04 -10.08
C GLU A 176 -12.86 -16.16 -8.89
N GLU A 177 -13.87 -15.59 -8.21
CA GLU A 177 -13.68 -14.79 -6.99
C GLU A 177 -13.08 -15.63 -5.85
N GLN A 178 -13.65 -16.84 -5.62
CA GLN A 178 -13.12 -17.77 -4.64
C GLN A 178 -11.68 -18.19 -4.96
N ALA A 179 -11.39 -18.51 -6.23
CA ALA A 179 -10.04 -18.85 -6.67
C ALA A 179 -9.05 -17.67 -6.48
N THR A 180 -9.50 -16.44 -6.71
CA THR A 180 -8.71 -15.23 -6.49
C THR A 180 -8.36 -15.05 -5.00
N GLN A 181 -9.36 -15.18 -4.11
CA GLN A 181 -9.12 -15.10 -2.67
C GLN A 181 -8.21 -16.23 -2.18
N MET A 182 -8.45 -17.46 -2.63
CA MET A 182 -7.60 -18.61 -2.31
C MET A 182 -6.15 -18.40 -2.78
N LEU A 183 -5.95 -17.85 -3.99
CA LEU A 183 -4.62 -17.52 -4.51
C LEU A 183 -3.90 -16.50 -3.61
N LYS A 184 -4.60 -15.43 -3.22
CA LYS A 184 -4.08 -14.41 -2.32
C LYS A 184 -3.66 -15.00 -0.97
N ASP A 185 -4.52 -15.80 -0.38
CA ASP A 185 -4.27 -16.44 0.91
C ASP A 185 -3.09 -17.43 0.82
N TRP A 186 -3.03 -18.20 -0.26
CA TRP A 186 -1.96 -19.17 -0.49
C TRP A 186 -0.59 -18.49 -0.69
N ILE A 187 -0.54 -17.43 -1.47
CA ILE A 187 0.68 -16.64 -1.66
C ILE A 187 1.14 -16.02 -0.33
N ASN A 188 0.23 -15.43 0.41
CA ASN A 188 0.53 -14.79 1.69
C ASN A 188 0.90 -15.80 2.80
N LYS A 189 0.44 -17.04 2.70
CA LYS A 189 0.80 -18.11 3.64
C LYS A 189 2.12 -18.79 3.29
N LYS A 190 2.39 -19.01 2.00
CA LYS A 190 3.45 -19.91 1.53
C LYS A 190 4.67 -19.20 0.95
N TYR A 191 4.47 -18.13 0.17
CA TYR A 191 5.54 -17.48 -0.57
C TYR A 191 6.04 -16.19 0.06
N ALA A 192 5.15 -15.37 0.57
CA ALA A 192 5.50 -14.07 1.16
C ALA A 192 6.29 -14.19 2.49
N PRO A 193 5.91 -15.07 3.46
CA PRO A 193 6.57 -15.10 4.77
C PRO A 193 8.07 -15.44 4.73
N PRO A 194 8.55 -16.44 3.98
CA PRO A 194 9.98 -16.75 3.95
C PRO A 194 10.81 -15.61 3.32
N ILE A 195 10.28 -14.93 2.31
CA ILE A 195 10.95 -13.79 1.68
C ILE A 195 10.99 -12.60 2.64
N LYS A 196 9.86 -12.29 3.27
CA LYS A 196 9.79 -11.22 4.27
C LYS A 196 10.74 -11.48 5.44
N LYS A 197 10.74 -12.68 5.99
CA LYS A 197 11.64 -13.06 7.10
C LYS A 197 13.11 -12.87 6.73
N ASP A 198 13.51 -13.23 5.51
CA ASP A 198 14.89 -13.09 5.07
C ASP A 198 15.26 -11.60 4.86
N LEU A 199 14.36 -10.79 4.26
CA LEU A 199 14.53 -9.34 4.13
C LEU A 199 14.65 -8.65 5.49
N ASP A 200 13.76 -8.97 6.43
CA ASP A 200 13.76 -8.43 7.80
C ASP A 200 15.09 -8.77 8.52
N SER A 201 15.59 -10.01 8.37
CA SER A 201 16.86 -10.44 8.96
C SER A 201 18.08 -9.68 8.43
N LYS A 202 17.97 -9.12 7.24
CA LYS A 202 19.01 -8.31 6.57
C LYS A 202 18.76 -6.79 6.70
N GLY A 203 17.70 -6.39 7.42
CA GLY A 203 17.34 -4.97 7.56
C GLY A 203 16.91 -4.30 6.25
N VAL A 204 16.43 -5.06 5.27
CA VAL A 204 16.05 -4.56 3.95
C VAL A 204 14.56 -4.31 3.89
N THR A 205 14.18 -3.08 3.58
CA THR A 205 12.80 -2.69 3.30
C THR A 205 12.64 -2.44 1.81
N LEU A 206 11.64 -3.06 1.20
CA LEU A 206 11.29 -2.92 -0.21
C LEU A 206 10.04 -2.06 -0.37
N LYS A 207 9.93 -1.37 -1.50
CA LYS A 207 8.65 -0.82 -1.95
C LYS A 207 7.67 -1.98 -2.24
N GLN A 208 6.35 -1.73 -2.17
CA GLN A 208 5.36 -2.77 -2.46
C GLN A 208 5.57 -3.38 -3.85
N CYS A 209 5.76 -2.58 -4.89
CA CYS A 209 6.00 -3.07 -6.24
C CYS A 209 7.28 -3.89 -6.39
N GLU A 210 8.32 -3.58 -5.61
CA GLU A 210 9.55 -4.39 -5.56
C GLU A 210 9.29 -5.74 -4.90
N PHE A 211 8.56 -5.75 -3.78
CA PHE A 211 8.18 -6.98 -3.08
C PHE A 211 7.26 -7.85 -3.95
N ASP A 212 6.19 -7.28 -4.50
CA ASP A 212 5.22 -7.95 -5.36
C ASP A 212 5.88 -8.62 -6.57
N SER A 213 6.80 -7.92 -7.20
CA SER A 213 7.57 -8.44 -8.33
C SER A 213 8.40 -9.68 -7.95
N LEU A 214 9.06 -9.64 -6.79
CA LEU A 214 9.81 -10.79 -6.27
C LEU A 214 8.88 -11.96 -5.91
N ILE A 215 7.69 -11.69 -5.38
CA ILE A 215 6.71 -12.74 -5.08
C ILE A 215 6.11 -13.33 -6.34
N SER A 216 5.82 -12.53 -7.38
CA SER A 216 5.40 -13.06 -8.69
C SER A 216 6.46 -13.99 -9.28
N PHE A 217 7.74 -13.57 -9.23
CA PHE A 217 8.85 -14.43 -9.63
C PHE A 217 8.91 -15.72 -8.80
N CYS A 218 8.77 -15.58 -7.47
CA CYS A 218 8.81 -16.70 -6.54
C CYS A 218 7.66 -17.69 -6.76
N TYR A 219 6.46 -17.19 -7.07
CA TYR A 219 5.31 -18.03 -7.43
C TYR A 219 5.59 -18.94 -8.63
N ASN A 220 6.29 -18.41 -9.64
CA ASN A 220 6.62 -19.17 -10.85
C ASN A 220 7.86 -20.05 -10.71
N CYS A 221 8.91 -19.58 -10.00
CA CYS A 221 10.20 -20.26 -9.93
C CYS A 221 10.48 -20.96 -8.58
N GLY A 222 9.71 -20.65 -7.55
CA GLY A 222 9.88 -21.17 -6.20
C GLY A 222 10.75 -20.28 -5.29
N VAL A 223 10.54 -20.41 -3.98
CA VAL A 223 11.22 -19.62 -2.91
C VAL A 223 12.73 -19.82 -2.97
N GLY A 224 13.18 -21.08 -3.06
CA GLY A 224 14.62 -21.41 -3.08
C GLY A 224 15.33 -20.82 -4.31
N ALA A 225 14.67 -20.82 -5.47
CA ALA A 225 15.20 -20.23 -6.68
C ALA A 225 15.40 -18.72 -6.52
N LEU A 226 14.43 -18.00 -5.96
CA LEU A 226 14.56 -16.57 -5.69
C LEU A 226 15.70 -16.29 -4.73
N LEU A 227 15.69 -16.88 -3.53
CA LEU A 227 16.68 -16.61 -2.47
C LEU A 227 18.13 -16.92 -2.91
N GLY A 228 18.32 -17.94 -3.78
CA GLY A 228 19.63 -18.31 -4.33
C GLY A 228 20.07 -17.44 -5.51
N SER A 229 19.18 -16.62 -6.09
CA SER A 229 19.41 -15.90 -7.34
C SER A 229 20.36 -14.70 -7.22
N THR A 230 21.01 -14.34 -8.33
CA THR A 230 21.72 -13.06 -8.45
C THR A 230 20.76 -11.88 -8.36
N LEU A 231 19.53 -12.04 -8.85
CA LEU A 231 18.46 -11.04 -8.70
C LEU A 231 18.29 -10.65 -7.23
N TYR A 232 18.03 -11.63 -6.37
CA TYR A 232 17.76 -11.38 -4.95
C TYR A 232 18.99 -10.79 -4.23
N LYS A 233 20.19 -11.32 -4.50
CA LYS A 233 21.44 -10.78 -3.95
C LYS A 233 21.64 -9.30 -4.30
N ASN A 234 21.40 -8.92 -5.55
CA ASN A 234 21.50 -7.54 -5.99
C ASN A 234 20.45 -6.64 -5.32
N VAL A 235 19.20 -7.11 -5.23
CA VAL A 235 18.12 -6.37 -4.57
C VAL A 235 18.43 -6.09 -3.10
N VAL A 236 18.88 -7.09 -2.36
CA VAL A 236 19.29 -6.98 -0.94
C VAL A 236 20.46 -6.01 -0.77
N ASN A 237 21.39 -5.97 -1.71
CA ASN A 237 22.51 -5.03 -1.71
C ASN A 237 22.15 -3.64 -2.25
N GLY A 238 20.88 -3.32 -2.41
CA GLY A 238 20.42 -1.99 -2.81
C GLY A 238 20.56 -1.67 -4.30
N VAL A 239 20.88 -2.64 -5.15
CA VAL A 239 20.98 -2.42 -6.61
C VAL A 239 19.60 -2.13 -7.18
N ARG A 240 19.47 -0.97 -7.87
CA ARG A 240 18.22 -0.51 -8.52
C ARG A 240 18.46 -0.03 -9.95
N ASN A 241 19.64 -0.27 -10.50
CA ASN A 241 19.94 0.05 -11.90
C ASN A 241 19.06 -0.76 -12.84
N SER A 242 18.35 -0.08 -13.75
CA SER A 242 17.34 -0.70 -14.63
C SER A 242 17.90 -1.80 -15.53
N GLY A 243 19.09 -1.60 -16.08
CA GLY A 243 19.73 -2.61 -16.91
C GLY A 243 20.09 -3.88 -16.14
N THR A 244 20.63 -3.72 -14.93
CA THR A 244 20.98 -4.85 -14.05
C THR A 244 19.74 -5.61 -13.60
N ILE A 245 18.72 -4.92 -13.13
CA ILE A 245 17.47 -5.54 -12.66
C ILE A 245 16.78 -6.27 -13.82
N MET A 246 16.65 -5.63 -14.99
CA MET A 246 16.06 -6.26 -16.19
C MET A 246 16.82 -7.52 -16.60
N SER A 247 18.15 -7.46 -16.65
CA SER A 247 19.00 -8.60 -16.99
C SER A 247 18.85 -9.74 -15.97
N ASN A 248 18.78 -9.42 -14.67
CA ASN A 248 18.65 -10.43 -13.63
C ASN A 248 17.31 -11.18 -13.68
N PHE A 249 16.21 -10.49 -13.98
CA PHE A 249 14.91 -11.12 -14.20
C PHE A 249 14.94 -11.98 -15.46
N THR A 250 15.36 -11.41 -16.59
CA THR A 250 15.30 -12.10 -17.89
C THR A 250 16.26 -13.28 -18.01
N ALA A 251 17.29 -13.38 -17.18
CA ALA A 251 18.12 -14.57 -17.07
C ALA A 251 17.32 -15.86 -16.72
N TRP A 252 16.13 -15.70 -16.11
CA TRP A 252 15.23 -16.79 -15.74
C TRP A 252 14.15 -17.08 -16.79
N SER A 253 14.52 -16.98 -18.07
CA SER A 253 13.63 -17.24 -19.20
C SER A 253 14.04 -18.44 -20.06
N ASN A 254 15.02 -19.23 -19.61
CA ASN A 254 15.54 -20.38 -20.36
C ASN A 254 14.95 -21.71 -19.85
N GLY A 255 14.68 -22.61 -20.76
CA GLY A 255 14.27 -23.98 -20.49
C GLY A 255 14.73 -24.90 -21.63
N GLY A 256 15.29 -26.08 -21.31
CA GLY A 256 15.80 -27.00 -22.28
C GLY A 256 16.93 -26.43 -23.18
N GLY A 257 17.76 -25.53 -22.59
CA GLY A 257 18.89 -24.91 -23.33
C GLY A 257 18.51 -23.76 -24.28
N ARG A 258 17.26 -23.33 -24.32
CA ARG A 258 16.77 -22.23 -25.16
C ARG A 258 15.89 -21.27 -24.41
N ARG A 259 15.79 -20.02 -24.91
CA ARG A 259 14.86 -19.04 -24.37
C ARG A 259 13.42 -19.44 -24.68
N ILE A 260 12.57 -19.40 -23.68
CA ILE A 260 11.13 -19.59 -23.77
C ILE A 260 10.47 -18.21 -23.77
N GLU A 261 9.85 -17.85 -24.89
CA GLU A 261 9.35 -16.48 -25.12
C GLU A 261 8.29 -16.05 -24.10
N GLY A 262 7.39 -16.95 -23.71
CA GLY A 262 6.40 -16.67 -22.65
C GLY A 262 7.04 -16.32 -21.30
N LEU A 263 8.06 -17.09 -20.91
CA LEU A 263 8.82 -16.79 -19.69
C LEU A 263 9.59 -15.47 -19.82
N TYR A 264 10.20 -15.18 -20.96
CA TYR A 264 10.90 -13.94 -21.21
C TYR A 264 9.98 -12.73 -21.06
N ARG A 265 8.80 -12.75 -21.67
CA ARG A 265 7.79 -11.68 -21.53
C ARG A 265 7.37 -11.50 -20.07
N ARG A 266 7.11 -12.58 -19.33
CA ARG A 266 6.78 -12.51 -17.89
C ARG A 266 7.91 -11.84 -17.10
N ARG A 267 9.15 -12.24 -17.29
CA ARG A 267 10.33 -11.66 -16.61
C ARG A 267 10.51 -10.18 -16.92
N VAL A 268 10.27 -9.76 -18.18
CA VAL A 268 10.29 -8.33 -18.55
C VAL A 268 9.20 -7.54 -17.80
N LYS A 269 8.00 -8.08 -17.72
CA LYS A 269 6.88 -7.44 -17.00
C LYS A 269 7.14 -7.38 -15.50
N GLU A 270 7.66 -8.43 -14.89
CA GLU A 270 8.07 -8.43 -13.48
C GLU A 270 9.18 -7.41 -13.21
N ALA A 271 10.17 -7.29 -14.08
CA ALA A 271 11.19 -6.26 -13.95
C ALA A 271 10.63 -4.84 -14.06
N LYS A 272 9.64 -4.60 -14.92
CA LYS A 272 8.95 -3.30 -15.01
C LYS A 272 8.11 -3.02 -13.77
N MET A 273 7.45 -4.01 -13.19
CA MET A 273 6.76 -3.89 -11.91
C MET A 273 7.76 -3.47 -10.83
N PHE A 274 8.91 -4.14 -10.72
CA PHE A 274 9.96 -3.81 -9.77
C PHE A 274 10.45 -2.38 -9.90
N LEU A 275 10.77 -1.94 -11.13
CA LEU A 275 11.44 -0.66 -11.40
C LEU A 275 10.49 0.53 -11.40
N TYR A 276 9.27 0.34 -11.86
CA TYR A 276 8.36 1.45 -12.21
C TYR A 276 6.96 1.32 -11.60
N GLY A 277 6.68 0.23 -10.87
CA GLY A 277 5.31 -0.05 -10.40
C GLY A 277 4.33 -0.35 -11.54
N ASP A 278 4.81 -0.86 -12.66
CA ASP A 278 3.98 -1.24 -13.81
C ASP A 278 3.43 -2.65 -13.63
N TYR A 279 2.18 -2.75 -13.19
CA TYR A 279 1.46 -4.01 -12.99
C TYR A 279 0.76 -4.51 -14.27
N THR A 280 1.09 -3.99 -15.44
CA THR A 280 0.55 -4.49 -16.72
C THR A 280 0.97 -5.94 -16.91
N GLY A 281 -0.01 -6.86 -16.84
CA GLY A 281 0.22 -8.29 -16.94
C GLY A 281 0.41 -8.77 -18.39
N ASN A 282 -0.16 -9.94 -18.70
CA ASN A 282 -0.04 -10.59 -20.01
C ASN A 282 -1.04 -10.07 -21.06
N ASN A 283 -1.67 -8.93 -20.81
CA ASN A 283 -2.65 -8.30 -21.72
C ASN A 283 -1.95 -7.54 -22.84
#